data_c76722dc8e52d6013d01850f2a62f889
#
_entry.id   c76722dc8e52d6013d01850f2a62f889
#
_cell.length_a   1.000
_cell.length_b   1.000
_cell.length_c   1.000
_cell.angle_alpha   90.00
_cell.angle_beta   90.00
_cell.angle_gamma   90.00
#
_symmetry.space_group_name_H-M   'P 1'
#
loop_
_entity.id
_entity.type
_entity.pdbx_description
1 polymer ?
#
loop_
_entity_poly.entity_id
_entity_poly.type
_entity_poly.pdbx_seq_one_letter_code
_entity_poly.pdbx_strand_id
1 'polypeptide(L)'
;MTTESQLPLRSPDDVGYLRNISVDSASPDFEHEEANVKAVFTAMDQLMRTPTLVAGAVMPDACPTGDATIPVGGVVVAENAIHPGFHSADICCSVMATDFGRLHSPKNVLDVAQSVTHFGRGGRKRSAGIFKHLTQDLEDRIRSNPLFTAGDLKKAQLHLGTQGDGNHFLFVGESENYGGVTLVTHHGSRGFGASLYNKAMKIASRYRETISPETLPQNAWIPADTEDGQQYWEALQIVRDWTKLNHQVIHRLVAAKLGSEVFQDGVATEATFWNEHNFVFRKPSEDGSGPDLFVHGKGATPLDDSYLPDSHQGLRLVPLNMGQPILVVKGETSATNLGFAPHGAGRNMSRTQHKRIRRATGMSDQEIFDEETLGIDARFFSGGIDISELPSAYKNADQVQQQMEAFGLGTVVDRIQPYGCIMAGSPKSVERNRTN
;
A
#
# COMPACT_ATOMS: atom_id res chain seq x y z
N MET A 1 20.48 17.05 -34.28
CA MET A 1 19.57 16.96 -33.13
C MET A 1 18.21 17.38 -33.64
N THR A 2 17.37 16.45 -34.02
CA THR A 2 15.97 16.71 -34.32
C THR A 2 15.34 17.17 -33.01
N THR A 3 14.80 18.38 -32.95
CA THR A 3 13.96 18.86 -31.85
C THR A 3 12.75 17.93 -31.79
N GLU A 4 12.78 16.94 -30.89
CA GLU A 4 11.57 16.21 -30.54
C GLU A 4 10.54 17.26 -30.10
N SER A 5 9.36 17.23 -30.70
CA SER A 5 8.31 18.19 -30.38
C SER A 5 7.87 17.93 -28.93
N GLN A 6 7.92 18.96 -28.09
CA GLN A 6 7.46 18.89 -26.72
C GLN A 6 5.98 18.45 -26.68
N LEU A 7 5.65 17.61 -25.69
CA LEU A 7 4.29 17.18 -25.42
C LEU A 7 3.61 18.22 -24.51
N PRO A 8 2.60 18.97 -25.01
CA PRO A 8 1.85 19.90 -24.18
C PRO A 8 0.92 19.14 -23.21
N LEU A 9 0.47 19.82 -22.17
CA LEU A 9 -0.61 19.31 -21.33
C LEU A 9 -1.88 19.11 -22.17
N ARG A 10 -2.61 18.05 -21.92
CA ARG A 10 -3.94 17.80 -22.54
C ARG A 10 -4.97 18.82 -22.08
N SER A 11 -5.99 19.07 -22.91
CA SER A 11 -7.18 19.80 -22.50
C SER A 11 -7.89 19.03 -21.38
N PRO A 12 -8.56 19.70 -20.44
CA PRO A 12 -9.35 19.04 -19.39
C PRO A 12 -10.42 18.07 -19.92
N ASP A 13 -10.92 18.33 -21.12
CA ASP A 13 -12.00 17.55 -21.74
C ASP A 13 -11.51 16.34 -22.54
N ASP A 14 -10.19 16.19 -22.74
CA ASP A 14 -9.63 15.16 -23.63
C ASP A 14 -9.60 13.77 -23.00
N VAL A 15 -9.52 13.66 -21.66
CA VAL A 15 -9.42 12.36 -20.96
C VAL A 15 -10.30 12.35 -19.72
N GLY A 16 -11.34 11.56 -19.77
CA GLY A 16 -12.21 11.28 -18.62
C GLY A 16 -11.61 10.23 -17.70
N TYR A 17 -12.19 10.09 -16.51
CA TYR A 17 -11.88 9.02 -15.57
C TYR A 17 -13.15 8.54 -14.85
N LEU A 18 -13.09 7.32 -14.32
CA LEU A 18 -14.19 6.70 -13.57
C LEU A 18 -14.24 7.26 -12.15
N ARG A 19 -15.43 7.67 -11.72
CA ARG A 19 -15.67 8.27 -10.40
C ARG A 19 -16.43 7.30 -9.51
N ASN A 20 -15.75 6.33 -8.92
CA ASN A 20 -16.36 5.27 -8.10
C ASN A 20 -16.40 5.66 -6.62
N ILE A 21 -16.77 6.91 -6.34
CA ILE A 21 -16.95 7.42 -4.99
C ILE A 21 -18.14 8.35 -4.95
N SER A 22 -18.97 8.21 -3.93
CA SER A 22 -20.12 9.08 -3.65
C SER A 22 -20.10 9.52 -2.19
N VAL A 23 -20.80 10.62 -1.92
CA VAL A 23 -20.99 11.16 -0.57
C VAL A 23 -22.43 10.93 -0.16
N ASP A 24 -22.63 10.40 1.05
CA ASP A 24 -23.96 10.28 1.63
C ASP A 24 -24.32 11.56 2.37
N SER A 25 -25.34 12.26 1.91
CA SER A 25 -25.83 13.50 2.55
C SER A 25 -26.38 13.28 3.96
N ALA A 26 -26.67 12.05 4.36
CA ALA A 26 -27.09 11.68 5.70
C ALA A 26 -25.93 11.30 6.63
N SER A 27 -24.69 11.25 6.11
CA SER A 27 -23.51 10.95 6.91
C SER A 27 -23.27 12.01 8.00
N PRO A 28 -22.95 11.60 9.23
CA PRO A 28 -22.56 12.55 10.28
C PRO A 28 -21.28 13.32 9.94
N ASP A 29 -20.45 12.80 9.04
CA ASP A 29 -19.19 13.39 8.56
C ASP A 29 -19.32 14.04 7.18
N PHE A 30 -20.54 14.32 6.70
CA PHE A 30 -20.84 14.81 5.35
C PHE A 30 -19.92 15.93 4.87
N GLU A 31 -19.71 16.97 5.69
CA GLU A 31 -18.87 18.12 5.30
C GLU A 31 -17.43 17.73 5.02
N HIS A 32 -16.88 16.81 5.81
CA HIS A 32 -15.52 16.31 5.63
C HIS A 32 -15.42 15.38 4.43
N GLU A 33 -16.40 14.53 4.22
CA GLU A 33 -16.49 13.62 3.06
C GLU A 33 -16.61 14.41 1.77
N GLU A 34 -17.52 15.39 1.71
CA GLU A 34 -17.74 16.25 0.53
C GLU A 34 -16.45 17.03 0.19
N ALA A 35 -15.82 17.66 1.19
CA ALA A 35 -14.57 18.38 0.99
C ALA A 35 -13.45 17.46 0.48
N ASN A 36 -13.35 16.25 1.02
CA ASN A 36 -12.38 15.24 0.60
C ASN A 36 -12.61 14.82 -0.87
N VAL A 37 -13.85 14.48 -1.23
CA VAL A 37 -14.20 14.04 -2.59
C VAL A 37 -13.98 15.15 -3.61
N LYS A 38 -14.34 16.38 -3.27
CA LYS A 38 -14.08 17.56 -4.12
C LYS A 38 -12.57 17.75 -4.36
N ALA A 39 -11.75 17.61 -3.31
CA ALA A 39 -10.30 17.72 -3.43
C ALA A 39 -9.71 16.58 -4.28
N VAL A 40 -10.22 15.35 -4.13
CA VAL A 40 -9.84 14.19 -4.96
C VAL A 40 -10.13 14.46 -6.44
N PHE A 41 -11.34 14.92 -6.77
CA PHE A 41 -11.70 15.21 -8.16
C PHE A 41 -10.88 16.36 -8.73
N THR A 42 -10.65 17.43 -7.96
CA THR A 42 -9.77 18.53 -8.39
C THR A 42 -8.36 18.02 -8.71
N ALA A 43 -7.79 17.14 -7.87
CA ALA A 43 -6.48 16.56 -8.12
C ALA A 43 -6.47 15.68 -9.38
N MET A 44 -7.50 14.86 -9.58
CA MET A 44 -7.62 14.00 -10.76
C MET A 44 -7.82 14.81 -12.05
N ASP A 45 -8.67 15.84 -12.04
CA ASP A 45 -8.90 16.71 -13.21
C ASP A 45 -7.57 17.36 -13.69
N GLN A 46 -6.70 17.76 -12.76
CA GLN A 46 -5.38 18.28 -13.08
C GLN A 46 -4.40 17.19 -13.52
N LEU A 47 -4.41 16.04 -12.83
CA LEU A 47 -3.55 14.90 -13.13
C LEU A 47 -3.77 14.38 -14.55
N MET A 48 -5.04 14.21 -14.96
CA MET A 48 -5.42 13.64 -16.26
C MET A 48 -4.99 14.51 -17.45
N ARG A 49 -4.54 15.74 -17.22
CA ARG A 49 -3.92 16.57 -18.23
C ARG A 49 -2.50 16.13 -18.60
N THR A 50 -1.89 15.22 -17.84
CA THR A 50 -0.55 14.68 -18.14
C THR A 50 -0.58 13.94 -19.49
N PRO A 51 0.31 14.25 -20.44
CA PRO A 51 0.22 13.79 -21.84
C PRO A 51 0.15 12.29 -22.05
N THR A 52 0.80 11.53 -21.16
CA THR A 52 0.90 10.06 -21.26
C THR A 52 -0.32 9.31 -20.75
N LEU A 53 -1.25 9.98 -20.04
CA LEU A 53 -2.39 9.31 -19.41
C LEU A 53 -3.54 9.11 -20.41
N VAL A 54 -4.07 7.89 -20.46
CA VAL A 54 -5.14 7.50 -21.39
C VAL A 54 -6.42 7.06 -20.68
N ALA A 55 -6.35 6.68 -19.41
CA ALA A 55 -7.52 6.34 -18.59
C ALA A 55 -7.22 6.57 -17.11
N GLY A 56 -8.26 6.66 -16.30
CA GLY A 56 -8.16 6.79 -14.85
C GLY A 56 -9.40 6.30 -14.12
N ALA A 57 -9.24 6.04 -12.82
CA ALA A 57 -10.34 5.71 -11.92
C ALA A 57 -10.03 6.21 -10.50
N VAL A 58 -11.09 6.50 -9.75
CA VAL A 58 -11.04 6.84 -8.33
C VAL A 58 -11.89 5.82 -7.58
N MET A 59 -11.33 5.25 -6.49
CA MET A 59 -11.98 4.26 -5.64
C MET A 59 -12.70 4.91 -4.45
N PRO A 60 -13.63 4.22 -3.76
CA PRO A 60 -14.38 4.75 -2.61
C PRO A 60 -13.51 5.25 -1.45
N ASP A 61 -12.37 4.64 -1.26
CA ASP A 61 -11.41 4.98 -0.20
C ASP A 61 -10.50 6.18 -0.55
N ALA A 62 -10.76 6.86 -1.67
CA ALA A 62 -9.86 7.90 -2.15
C ALA A 62 -9.72 9.07 -1.19
N CYS A 63 -8.47 9.56 -1.07
CA CYS A 63 -8.13 10.79 -0.39
C CYS A 63 -6.98 11.54 -1.09
N PRO A 64 -6.96 12.88 -1.07
CA PRO A 64 -5.94 13.66 -1.76
C PRO A 64 -4.56 13.48 -1.11
N THR A 65 -3.51 13.52 -1.93
CA THR A 65 -2.10 13.50 -1.48
C THR A 65 -1.32 14.73 -1.93
N GLY A 66 -2.01 15.69 -2.52
CA GLY A 66 -1.50 16.94 -3.09
C GLY A 66 -2.49 17.45 -4.13
N ASP A 67 -2.30 18.67 -4.60
CA ASP A 67 -3.31 19.41 -5.37
C ASP A 67 -3.44 18.97 -6.85
N ALA A 68 -2.51 18.21 -7.37
CA ALA A 68 -2.51 17.86 -8.80
C ALA A 68 -1.68 16.60 -9.09
N THR A 69 -1.82 15.60 -8.24
CA THR A 69 -1.17 14.29 -8.40
C THR A 69 -2.15 13.18 -8.06
N ILE A 70 -1.78 11.94 -8.36
CA ILE A 70 -2.64 10.79 -8.10
C ILE A 70 -3.02 10.73 -6.61
N PRO A 71 -4.32 10.71 -6.26
CA PRO A 71 -4.75 10.51 -4.88
C PRO A 71 -4.46 9.08 -4.41
N VAL A 72 -4.48 8.82 -3.11
CA VAL A 72 -4.71 7.46 -2.62
C VAL A 72 -6.09 7.00 -3.09
N GLY A 73 -6.27 5.73 -3.41
CA GLY A 73 -7.48 5.23 -4.08
C GLY A 73 -7.55 5.61 -5.56
N GLY A 74 -6.45 6.11 -6.14
CA GLY A 74 -6.36 6.47 -7.55
C GLY A 74 -5.71 5.39 -8.41
N VAL A 75 -6.22 5.22 -9.62
CA VAL A 75 -5.66 4.37 -10.67
C VAL A 75 -5.54 5.20 -11.95
N VAL A 76 -4.40 5.10 -12.63
CA VAL A 76 -4.22 5.73 -13.95
C VAL A 76 -3.49 4.79 -14.90
N VAL A 77 -3.83 4.88 -16.18
CA VAL A 77 -3.20 4.13 -17.27
C VAL A 77 -2.38 5.10 -18.10
N ALA A 78 -1.10 4.79 -18.25
CA ALA A 78 -0.14 5.58 -19.04
C ALA A 78 0.39 4.77 -20.23
N GLU A 79 0.53 5.41 -21.37
CA GLU A 79 1.17 4.82 -22.57
C GLU A 79 2.68 5.03 -22.52
N ASN A 80 3.46 3.95 -22.67
CA ASN A 80 4.92 3.95 -22.73
C ASN A 80 5.60 4.81 -21.64
N ALA A 81 4.99 4.89 -20.44
CA ALA A 81 5.45 5.80 -19.40
C ALA A 81 5.33 5.19 -18.00
N ILE A 82 6.44 5.17 -17.25
CA ILE A 82 6.46 4.78 -15.85
C ILE A 82 6.63 6.04 -15.00
N HIS A 83 5.64 6.32 -14.17
CA HIS A 83 5.60 7.50 -13.31
C HIS A 83 6.01 7.13 -11.87
N PRO A 84 7.22 7.45 -11.40
CA PRO A 84 7.64 7.09 -10.04
C PRO A 84 6.74 7.72 -8.96
N GLY A 85 6.25 8.94 -9.19
CA GLY A 85 5.35 9.64 -8.28
C GLY A 85 4.00 8.97 -8.05
N PHE A 86 3.57 8.11 -8.98
CA PHE A 86 2.24 7.49 -8.93
C PHE A 86 2.15 6.25 -8.03
N HIS A 87 3.26 5.64 -7.66
CA HIS A 87 3.29 4.58 -6.64
C HIS A 87 4.01 5.00 -5.35
N SER A 88 4.35 6.27 -5.23
CA SER A 88 4.96 6.90 -4.04
C SER A 88 6.31 6.31 -3.60
N ALA A 89 6.88 6.88 -2.53
CA ALA A 89 8.13 6.37 -1.93
C ALA A 89 7.96 5.00 -1.24
N ASP A 90 6.72 4.63 -0.91
CA ASP A 90 6.39 3.31 -0.36
C ASP A 90 6.00 2.35 -1.50
N ILE A 91 6.95 2.16 -2.42
CA ILE A 91 6.83 1.24 -3.56
C ILE A 91 6.41 -0.13 -3.04
N CYS A 92 5.42 -0.73 -3.70
CA CYS A 92 4.93 -2.07 -3.36
C CYS A 92 4.44 -2.18 -1.91
N CYS A 93 3.78 -1.11 -1.35
CA CYS A 93 3.01 -1.30 -0.14
C CYS A 93 1.97 -2.38 -0.40
N SER A 94 1.90 -3.37 0.50
CA SER A 94 1.22 -4.64 0.24
C SER A 94 0.72 -5.27 1.52
N VAL A 95 -0.17 -6.23 1.36
CA VAL A 95 -0.69 -7.06 2.44
C VAL A 95 -0.46 -8.53 2.14
N MET A 96 -0.13 -9.31 3.18
CA MET A 96 0.00 -10.77 3.10
C MET A 96 -0.77 -11.40 4.23
N ALA A 97 -1.55 -12.45 3.91
CA ALA A 97 -2.23 -13.30 4.86
C ALA A 97 -1.60 -14.68 4.92
N THR A 98 -1.59 -15.29 6.10
CA THR A 98 -1.29 -16.71 6.30
C THR A 98 -2.29 -17.29 7.27
N ASP A 99 -3.01 -18.31 6.85
CA ASP A 99 -3.92 -19.09 7.71
C ASP A 99 -3.13 -20.16 8.47
N PHE A 100 -3.16 -20.08 9.81
CA PHE A 100 -2.56 -21.05 10.73
C PHE A 100 -3.51 -22.17 11.13
N GLY A 101 -4.73 -22.20 10.58
CA GLY A 101 -5.76 -23.16 10.92
C GLY A 101 -6.31 -22.95 12.33
N ARG A 102 -6.86 -24.03 12.92
CA ARG A 102 -7.56 -24.00 14.22
C ARG A 102 -6.74 -24.49 15.41
N LEU A 103 -5.48 -24.85 15.19
CA LEU A 103 -4.62 -25.45 16.24
C LEU A 103 -4.09 -24.41 17.23
N HIS A 104 -4.05 -23.15 16.84
CA HIS A 104 -3.53 -22.04 17.63
C HIS A 104 -4.67 -21.09 18.04
N SER A 105 -4.61 -20.52 19.23
CA SER A 105 -5.52 -19.44 19.60
C SER A 105 -5.06 -18.11 18.98
N PRO A 106 -5.98 -17.19 18.63
CA PRO A 106 -5.61 -15.87 18.12
C PRO A 106 -4.66 -15.13 19.06
N LYS A 107 -4.87 -15.21 20.37
CA LYS A 107 -4.00 -14.62 21.38
C LYS A 107 -2.58 -15.14 21.29
N ASN A 108 -2.40 -16.46 21.17
CA ASN A 108 -1.07 -17.05 21.07
C ASN A 108 -0.35 -16.60 19.80
N VAL A 109 -1.05 -16.56 18.67
CA VAL A 109 -0.48 -16.06 17.39
C VAL A 109 -0.05 -14.59 17.53
N LEU A 110 -0.90 -13.74 18.14
CA LEU A 110 -0.59 -12.31 18.32
C LEU A 110 0.61 -12.10 19.26
N ASP A 111 0.69 -12.84 20.38
CA ASP A 111 1.80 -12.76 21.35
C ASP A 111 3.13 -13.21 20.72
N VAL A 112 3.09 -14.30 19.97
CA VAL A 112 4.27 -14.79 19.22
C VAL A 112 4.68 -13.79 18.16
N ALA A 113 3.74 -13.27 17.38
CA ALA A 113 4.00 -12.27 16.36
C ALA A 113 4.64 -11.02 16.93
N GLN A 114 4.14 -10.49 18.06
CA GLN A 114 4.75 -9.36 18.76
C GLN A 114 6.20 -9.63 19.17
N SER A 115 6.49 -10.86 19.59
CA SER A 115 7.82 -11.23 20.09
C SER A 115 8.88 -11.34 18.98
N VAL A 116 8.48 -11.58 17.73
CA VAL A 116 9.39 -11.77 16.59
C VAL A 116 9.40 -10.61 15.60
N THR A 117 8.36 -9.77 15.60
CA THR A 117 8.25 -8.63 14.68
C THR A 117 9.17 -7.48 15.09
N HIS A 118 9.32 -6.49 14.18
CA HIS A 118 10.09 -5.28 14.43
C HIS A 118 9.43 -4.10 13.71
N PHE A 119 9.05 -3.08 14.47
CA PHE A 119 8.50 -1.83 13.98
C PHE A 119 9.51 -0.68 14.07
N GLY A 120 9.22 0.42 13.40
CA GLY A 120 9.99 1.65 13.39
C GLY A 120 10.78 1.86 12.09
N ARG A 121 11.38 3.04 11.97
CA ARG A 121 12.06 3.49 10.73
C ARG A 121 13.36 2.74 10.45
N GLY A 122 14.03 2.24 11.46
CA GLY A 122 15.29 1.52 11.33
C GLY A 122 15.12 0.07 10.88
N GLY A 123 16.23 -0.54 10.54
CA GLY A 123 16.33 -1.98 10.29
C GLY A 123 16.71 -2.76 11.55
N ARG A 124 16.78 -4.06 11.42
CA ARG A 124 17.25 -4.97 12.47
C ARG A 124 18.78 -4.88 12.65
N LYS A 125 19.25 -5.16 13.84
CA LYS A 125 20.70 -5.34 14.06
C LYS A 125 21.19 -6.56 13.28
N ARG A 126 22.39 -6.49 12.70
CA ARG A 126 23.00 -7.60 11.95
C ARG A 126 23.15 -8.87 12.80
N SER A 127 23.38 -8.73 14.10
CA SER A 127 23.45 -9.84 15.05
C SER A 127 22.17 -10.68 15.15
N ALA A 128 21.01 -10.14 14.72
CA ALA A 128 19.75 -10.90 14.68
C ALA A 128 19.76 -12.03 13.61
N GLY A 129 20.69 -12.01 12.66
CA GLY A 129 20.84 -13.05 11.64
C GLY A 129 19.76 -13.08 10.55
N ILE A 130 18.75 -12.22 10.63
CA ILE A 130 17.58 -12.20 9.70
C ILE A 130 18.01 -11.91 8.26
N PHE A 131 19.08 -11.15 8.04
CA PHE A 131 19.60 -10.86 6.70
C PHE A 131 19.96 -12.13 5.90
N LYS A 132 20.18 -13.28 6.55
CA LYS A 132 20.47 -14.57 5.91
C LYS A 132 19.28 -15.13 5.13
N HIS A 133 18.08 -14.61 5.36
CA HIS A 133 16.89 -14.97 4.59
C HIS A 133 16.82 -14.25 3.22
N LEU A 134 17.68 -13.25 2.96
CA LEU A 134 17.80 -12.68 1.62
C LEU A 134 18.44 -13.75 0.71
N THR A 135 17.74 -14.10 -0.38
CA THR A 135 18.19 -15.14 -1.29
C THR A 135 19.39 -14.66 -2.13
N GLN A 136 20.26 -15.58 -2.54
CA GLN A 136 21.41 -15.25 -3.39
C GLN A 136 20.95 -14.64 -4.72
N ASP A 137 19.90 -15.20 -5.35
CA ASP A 137 19.32 -14.67 -6.58
C ASP A 137 18.93 -13.18 -6.43
N LEU A 138 18.22 -12.85 -5.37
CA LEU A 138 17.79 -11.47 -5.13
C LEU A 138 18.98 -10.53 -4.84
N GLU A 139 20.00 -11.00 -4.10
CA GLU A 139 21.24 -10.25 -3.92
C GLU A 139 21.95 -9.97 -5.25
N ASP A 140 22.04 -10.96 -6.12
CA ASP A 140 22.72 -10.85 -7.42
C ASP A 140 21.95 -9.92 -8.36
N ARG A 141 20.64 -9.99 -8.38
CA ARG A 141 19.78 -9.04 -9.12
C ARG A 141 19.92 -7.60 -8.60
N ILE A 142 19.98 -7.38 -7.28
CA ILE A 142 20.25 -6.07 -6.69
C ILE A 142 21.64 -5.56 -7.10
N ARG A 143 22.65 -6.42 -7.14
CA ARG A 143 24.02 -6.03 -7.51
C ARG A 143 24.17 -5.69 -8.99
N SER A 144 23.43 -6.37 -9.86
CA SER A 144 23.53 -6.22 -11.31
C SER A 144 22.72 -5.03 -11.84
N ASN A 145 21.67 -4.61 -11.15
CA ASN A 145 20.87 -3.47 -11.61
C ASN A 145 21.55 -2.12 -11.27
N PRO A 146 21.81 -1.25 -12.25
CA PRO A 146 22.60 -0.02 -12.07
C PRO A 146 21.92 1.02 -11.17
N LEU A 147 20.63 0.89 -10.91
CA LEU A 147 19.90 1.78 -10.01
C LEU A 147 20.14 1.46 -8.54
N PHE A 148 20.79 0.35 -8.20
CA PHE A 148 21.12 0.02 -6.82
C PHE A 148 22.62 0.18 -6.52
N THR A 149 22.91 0.56 -5.29
CA THR A 149 24.24 0.71 -4.75
C THR A 149 24.52 -0.33 -3.65
N ALA A 150 25.77 -0.48 -3.25
CA ALA A 150 26.10 -1.29 -2.08
C ALA A 150 25.37 -0.83 -0.78
N GLY A 151 25.05 0.48 -0.70
CA GLY A 151 24.25 1.02 0.39
C GLY A 151 22.80 0.56 0.36
N ASP A 152 22.23 0.37 -0.84
CA ASP A 152 20.86 -0.12 -1.00
C ASP A 152 20.78 -1.62 -0.69
N LEU A 153 21.75 -2.41 -1.12
CA LEU A 153 21.85 -3.82 -0.71
C LEU A 153 21.95 -3.94 0.82
N LYS A 154 22.76 -3.10 1.48
CA LYS A 154 22.82 -3.09 2.94
C LYS A 154 21.47 -2.76 3.58
N LYS A 155 20.69 -1.82 3.00
CA LYS A 155 19.32 -1.55 3.46
C LYS A 155 18.42 -2.77 3.26
N ALA A 156 18.46 -3.40 2.07
CA ALA A 156 17.69 -4.62 1.78
C ALA A 156 17.96 -5.71 2.83
N GLN A 157 19.24 -5.92 3.20
CA GLN A 157 19.64 -6.88 4.22
C GLN A 157 19.15 -6.52 5.64
N LEU A 158 19.30 -5.27 6.06
CA LEU A 158 18.99 -4.87 7.43
C LEU A 158 17.50 -4.63 7.67
N HIS A 159 16.75 -4.25 6.63
CA HIS A 159 15.31 -4.00 6.75
C HIS A 159 14.47 -5.26 6.56
N LEU A 160 15.07 -6.40 6.22
CA LEU A 160 14.37 -7.67 6.09
C LEU A 160 13.76 -8.12 7.43
N GLY A 161 12.52 -8.60 7.39
CA GLY A 161 11.76 -8.99 8.58
C GLY A 161 11.29 -7.80 9.42
N THR A 162 11.07 -6.61 8.83
CA THR A 162 10.58 -5.41 9.55
C THR A 162 9.27 -4.88 8.97
N GLN A 163 8.37 -4.39 9.85
CA GLN A 163 7.07 -3.83 9.48
C GLN A 163 7.14 -2.35 9.06
N GLY A 164 7.92 -1.55 9.78
CA GLY A 164 7.99 -0.11 9.54
C GLY A 164 7.22 0.74 10.55
N ASP A 165 6.67 1.84 10.09
CA ASP A 165 5.94 2.81 10.90
C ASP A 165 4.69 3.34 10.17
N GLY A 166 3.99 4.28 10.77
CA GLY A 166 2.76 4.87 10.22
C GLY A 166 1.60 3.88 10.26
N ASN A 167 0.93 3.72 9.12
CA ASN A 167 -0.23 2.81 8.95
C ASN A 167 0.15 1.35 8.72
N HIS A 168 1.42 0.99 8.81
CA HIS A 168 1.85 -0.40 8.74
C HIS A 168 1.43 -1.14 10.01
N PHE A 169 0.94 -2.36 9.83
CA PHE A 169 0.39 -3.14 10.93
C PHE A 169 0.67 -4.64 10.80
N LEU A 170 0.49 -5.32 11.91
CA LEU A 170 0.32 -6.75 12.00
C LEU A 170 -1.04 -7.00 12.64
N PHE A 171 -1.85 -7.82 12.03
CA PHE A 171 -3.23 -8.12 12.45
C PHE A 171 -3.40 -9.63 12.62
N VAL A 172 -4.15 -10.03 13.63
CA VAL A 172 -4.57 -11.41 13.84
C VAL A 172 -6.07 -11.44 13.96
N GLY A 173 -6.70 -12.36 13.23
CA GLY A 173 -8.14 -12.53 13.24
C GLY A 173 -8.54 -13.95 12.86
N GLU A 174 -9.84 -14.17 12.74
CA GLU A 174 -10.42 -15.46 12.39
C GLU A 174 -11.27 -15.33 11.12
N SER A 175 -11.04 -16.22 10.14
CA SER A 175 -11.86 -16.29 8.93
C SER A 175 -13.28 -16.73 9.27
N GLU A 176 -14.29 -15.99 8.75
CA GLU A 176 -15.70 -16.34 8.96
C GLU A 176 -16.06 -17.67 8.31
N ASN A 177 -15.55 -17.93 7.10
CA ASN A 177 -15.94 -19.10 6.33
C ASN A 177 -15.16 -20.35 6.73
N TYR A 178 -13.88 -20.20 7.09
CA TYR A 178 -13.00 -21.34 7.36
C TYR A 178 -12.68 -21.52 8.84
N GLY A 179 -12.91 -20.50 9.68
CA GLY A 179 -12.67 -20.52 11.12
C GLY A 179 -11.20 -20.75 11.50
N GLY A 180 -10.28 -20.46 10.59
CA GLY A 180 -8.84 -20.52 10.83
C GLY A 180 -8.32 -19.20 11.40
N VAL A 181 -7.28 -19.28 12.25
CA VAL A 181 -6.58 -18.11 12.76
C VAL A 181 -5.63 -17.59 11.70
N THR A 182 -5.89 -16.38 11.24
CA THR A 182 -5.15 -15.75 10.15
C THR A 182 -4.29 -14.60 10.66
N LEU A 183 -2.98 -14.64 10.32
CA LEU A 183 -2.05 -13.55 10.48
C LEU A 183 -2.03 -12.71 9.20
N VAL A 184 -2.19 -11.40 9.33
CA VAL A 184 -2.05 -10.46 8.21
C VAL A 184 -1.00 -9.43 8.55
N THR A 185 -0.11 -9.15 7.59
CA THR A 185 0.88 -8.06 7.69
C THR A 185 0.69 -7.06 6.58
N HIS A 186 0.86 -5.78 6.90
CA HIS A 186 0.81 -4.65 5.98
C HIS A 186 2.08 -3.82 6.09
N HIS A 187 2.86 -3.78 5.02
CA HIS A 187 4.04 -2.92 4.91
C HIS A 187 4.50 -2.81 3.45
N GLY A 188 5.36 -1.85 3.17
CA GLY A 188 5.97 -1.67 1.86
C GLY A 188 7.46 -2.03 1.83
N SER A 189 8.16 -1.51 0.82
CA SER A 189 9.57 -1.81 0.52
C SER A 189 10.58 -1.12 1.45
N ARG A 190 10.12 -0.47 2.48
CA ARG A 190 10.96 0.15 3.49
C ARG A 190 11.97 1.16 2.89
N GLY A 191 13.09 1.40 3.55
CA GLY A 191 14.14 2.29 3.05
C GLY A 191 14.84 1.80 1.77
N PHE A 192 14.66 0.55 1.37
CA PHE A 192 15.17 0.01 0.11
C PHE A 192 14.42 0.61 -1.08
N GLY A 193 13.11 0.48 -1.12
CA GLY A 193 12.30 1.08 -2.20
C GLY A 193 12.28 2.62 -2.17
N ALA A 194 12.29 3.23 -0.98
CA ALA A 194 12.38 4.69 -0.88
C ALA A 194 13.68 5.24 -1.50
N SER A 195 14.78 4.47 -1.48
CA SER A 195 16.02 4.85 -2.18
C SER A 195 15.86 4.81 -3.68
N LEU A 196 15.19 3.77 -4.22
CA LEU A 196 14.87 3.66 -5.65
C LEU A 196 13.97 4.81 -6.10
N TYR A 197 12.90 5.09 -5.35
CA TYR A 197 11.99 6.20 -5.62
C TYR A 197 12.72 7.53 -5.84
N ASN A 198 13.61 7.89 -4.91
CA ASN A 198 14.36 9.15 -4.99
C ASN A 198 15.26 9.24 -6.23
N LYS A 199 15.82 8.11 -6.68
CA LYS A 199 16.63 8.05 -7.90
C LYS A 199 15.74 8.16 -9.15
N ALA A 200 14.66 7.40 -9.19
CA ALA A 200 13.71 7.39 -10.29
C ALA A 200 13.06 8.78 -10.51
N MET A 201 12.71 9.50 -9.44
CA MET A 201 12.19 10.87 -9.53
C MET A 201 13.20 11.84 -10.17
N LYS A 202 14.50 11.68 -9.90
CA LYS A 202 15.55 12.50 -10.54
C LYS A 202 15.69 12.18 -12.03
N ILE A 203 15.57 10.89 -12.41
CA ILE A 203 15.60 10.48 -13.82
C ILE A 203 14.35 11.03 -14.52
N ALA A 204 13.17 10.82 -13.97
CA ALA A 204 11.92 11.34 -14.52
C ALA A 204 11.91 12.87 -14.68
N SER A 205 12.50 13.60 -13.72
CA SER A 205 12.62 15.06 -13.83
C SER A 205 13.44 15.50 -15.04
N ARG A 206 14.53 14.80 -15.38
CA ARG A 206 15.33 15.09 -16.57
C ARG A 206 14.54 14.90 -17.87
N TYR A 207 13.77 13.81 -17.97
CA TYR A 207 12.88 13.57 -19.10
C TYR A 207 11.79 14.65 -19.20
N ARG A 208 11.16 14.99 -18.07
CA ARG A 208 10.12 16.02 -18.01
C ARG A 208 10.64 17.38 -18.57
N GLU A 209 11.83 17.80 -18.19
CA GLU A 209 12.41 19.09 -18.60
C GLU A 209 12.58 19.20 -20.12
N THR A 210 12.76 18.08 -20.81
CA THR A 210 12.93 18.04 -22.27
C THR A 210 11.64 17.70 -23.01
N ILE A 211 10.86 16.71 -22.51
CA ILE A 211 9.70 16.17 -23.22
C ILE A 211 8.42 16.96 -22.92
N SER A 212 8.18 17.35 -21.67
CA SER A 212 6.96 18.06 -21.26
C SER A 212 7.21 18.96 -20.05
N PRO A 213 7.87 20.12 -20.24
CA PRO A 213 8.25 21.00 -19.14
C PRO A 213 7.05 21.59 -18.37
N GLU A 214 5.86 21.62 -18.96
CA GLU A 214 4.62 22.06 -18.31
C GLU A 214 4.05 21.02 -17.34
N THR A 215 4.39 19.75 -17.49
CA THR A 215 3.99 18.70 -16.54
C THR A 215 4.60 18.97 -15.17
N LEU A 216 3.80 18.81 -14.11
CA LEU A 216 4.26 19.02 -12.74
C LEU A 216 5.36 18.01 -12.35
N PRO A 217 6.37 18.42 -11.56
CA PRO A 217 7.48 17.53 -11.19
C PRO A 217 7.05 16.20 -10.56
N GLN A 218 6.00 16.20 -9.73
CA GLN A 218 5.46 14.97 -9.10
C GLN A 218 4.80 14.01 -10.09
N ASN A 219 4.43 14.49 -11.29
CA ASN A 219 3.82 13.71 -12.36
C ASN A 219 4.81 13.38 -13.48
N ALA A 220 6.10 13.64 -13.28
CA ALA A 220 7.15 13.28 -14.22
C ALA A 220 7.22 11.77 -14.46
N TRP A 221 7.67 11.36 -15.66
CA TRP A 221 7.78 9.96 -16.05
C TRP A 221 9.12 9.62 -16.68
N ILE A 222 9.40 8.33 -16.76
CA ILE A 222 10.49 7.74 -17.50
C ILE A 222 9.86 7.01 -18.69
N PRO A 223 10.20 7.32 -19.95
CA PRO A 223 9.71 6.57 -21.11
C PRO A 223 10.16 5.10 -21.01
N ALA A 224 9.21 4.18 -21.13
CA ALA A 224 9.46 2.76 -20.82
C ALA A 224 10.33 2.05 -21.87
N ASP A 225 10.35 2.53 -23.11
CA ASP A 225 11.15 2.02 -24.21
C ASP A 225 12.62 2.49 -24.20
N THR A 226 13.00 3.37 -23.26
CA THR A 226 14.38 3.80 -23.05
C THR A 226 15.15 2.82 -22.16
N GLU A 227 16.49 2.91 -22.19
CA GLU A 227 17.35 2.13 -21.29
C GLU A 227 17.05 2.43 -19.81
N ASP A 228 16.87 3.72 -19.44
CA ASP A 228 16.46 4.15 -18.11
C ASP A 228 15.09 3.52 -17.72
N GLY A 229 14.13 3.46 -18.65
CA GLY A 229 12.82 2.88 -18.44
C GLY A 229 12.88 1.37 -18.17
N GLN A 230 13.68 0.64 -18.96
CA GLN A 230 13.87 -0.80 -18.81
C GLN A 230 14.58 -1.15 -17.50
N GLN A 231 15.65 -0.41 -17.16
CA GLN A 231 16.38 -0.58 -15.90
C GLN A 231 15.47 -0.26 -14.69
N TYR A 232 14.62 0.76 -14.79
CA TYR A 232 13.69 1.11 -13.73
C TYR A 232 12.59 0.07 -13.58
N TRP A 233 12.03 -0.43 -14.68
CA TRP A 233 11.05 -1.51 -14.66
C TRP A 233 11.61 -2.76 -13.96
N GLU A 234 12.82 -3.17 -14.29
CA GLU A 234 13.50 -4.30 -13.64
C GLU A 234 13.74 -4.04 -12.13
N ALA A 235 14.19 -2.82 -11.79
CA ALA A 235 14.38 -2.44 -10.39
C ALA A 235 13.07 -2.48 -9.57
N LEU A 236 11.93 -2.15 -10.18
CA LEU A 236 10.60 -2.28 -9.56
C LEU A 236 10.26 -3.74 -9.27
N GLN A 237 10.55 -4.68 -10.20
CA GLN A 237 10.34 -6.10 -9.96
C GLN A 237 11.23 -6.63 -8.82
N ILE A 238 12.49 -6.20 -8.74
CA ILE A 238 13.39 -6.54 -7.64
C ILE A 238 12.84 -6.05 -6.30
N VAL A 239 12.31 -4.82 -6.24
CA VAL A 239 11.70 -4.26 -5.03
C VAL A 239 10.42 -5.02 -4.66
N ARG A 240 9.62 -5.42 -5.65
CA ARG A 240 8.41 -6.23 -5.45
C ARG A 240 8.75 -7.59 -4.81
N ASP A 241 9.69 -8.32 -5.39
CA ASP A 241 10.13 -9.63 -4.89
C ASP A 241 10.72 -9.51 -3.48
N TRP A 242 11.51 -8.46 -3.23
CA TRP A 242 12.05 -8.19 -1.90
C TRP A 242 10.94 -7.90 -0.88
N THR A 243 9.92 -7.14 -1.26
CA THR A 243 8.80 -6.81 -0.36
C THR A 243 7.99 -8.05 -0.02
N LYS A 244 7.71 -8.90 -1.00
CA LYS A 244 7.07 -10.20 -0.79
C LYS A 244 7.88 -11.08 0.15
N LEU A 245 9.20 -11.17 -0.07
CA LEU A 245 10.11 -11.90 0.81
C LEU A 245 10.09 -11.32 2.23
N ASN A 246 10.01 -10.01 2.39
CA ASN A 246 9.96 -9.37 3.71
C ASN A 246 8.72 -9.82 4.50
N HIS A 247 7.53 -9.87 3.88
CA HIS A 247 6.33 -10.47 4.47
C HIS A 247 6.55 -11.93 4.85
N GLN A 248 7.03 -12.73 3.91
CA GLN A 248 7.28 -14.16 4.12
C GLN A 248 8.23 -14.42 5.29
N VAL A 249 9.27 -13.62 5.44
CA VAL A 249 10.23 -13.75 6.56
C VAL A 249 9.53 -13.52 7.90
N ILE A 250 8.66 -12.51 8.02
CA ILE A 250 7.90 -12.26 9.25
C ILE A 250 6.99 -13.44 9.56
N HIS A 251 6.21 -13.89 8.57
CA HIS A 251 5.27 -15.01 8.73
C HIS A 251 6.00 -16.33 9.07
N ARG A 252 7.15 -16.61 8.45
CA ARG A 252 8.01 -17.77 8.77
C ARG A 252 8.55 -17.72 10.20
N LEU A 253 8.95 -16.55 10.68
CA LEU A 253 9.40 -16.39 12.06
C LEU A 253 8.29 -16.69 13.06
N VAL A 254 7.05 -16.30 12.76
CA VAL A 254 5.87 -16.62 13.56
C VAL A 254 5.60 -18.13 13.51
N ALA A 255 5.51 -18.72 12.31
CA ALA A 255 5.27 -20.14 12.11
C ALA A 255 6.29 -21.01 12.85
N ALA A 256 7.58 -20.70 12.69
CA ALA A 256 8.66 -21.44 13.35
C ALA A 256 8.54 -21.41 14.88
N LYS A 257 8.14 -20.25 15.45
CA LYS A 257 7.98 -20.13 16.90
C LYS A 257 6.70 -20.78 17.43
N LEU A 258 5.67 -20.91 16.59
CA LEU A 258 4.45 -21.65 16.88
C LEU A 258 4.61 -23.16 16.69
N GLY A 259 5.69 -23.63 16.02
CA GLY A 259 5.82 -25.02 15.59
C GLY A 259 4.82 -25.39 14.48
N SER A 260 4.41 -24.43 13.67
CA SER A 260 3.45 -24.62 12.57
C SER A 260 4.14 -24.98 11.26
N GLU A 261 3.57 -25.88 10.49
CA GLU A 261 4.08 -26.37 9.20
C GLU A 261 3.49 -25.65 7.98
N VAL A 262 2.87 -24.46 8.16
CA VAL A 262 2.32 -23.67 7.03
C VAL A 262 3.38 -23.19 6.03
N PHE A 263 4.65 -23.31 6.37
CA PHE A 263 5.78 -23.11 5.46
C PHE A 263 6.61 -24.40 5.42
N GLN A 264 6.49 -25.15 4.33
CA GLN A 264 7.32 -26.35 4.08
C GLN A 264 8.60 -25.95 3.35
N ASP A 265 9.74 -26.39 3.84
CA ASP A 265 11.08 -26.09 3.28
C ASP A 265 11.32 -24.59 3.01
N GLY A 266 10.66 -23.73 3.81
CA GLY A 266 10.74 -22.27 3.67
C GLY A 266 9.91 -21.69 2.52
N VAL A 267 9.12 -22.49 1.82
CA VAL A 267 8.20 -22.04 0.76
C VAL A 267 6.78 -21.88 1.33
N ALA A 268 6.11 -20.78 0.99
CA ALA A 268 4.72 -20.55 1.36
C ALA A 268 3.82 -21.63 0.72
N THR A 269 2.93 -22.21 1.53
CA THR A 269 1.91 -23.15 1.06
C THR A 269 0.68 -22.39 0.53
N GLU A 270 -0.34 -23.13 0.10
CA GLU A 270 -1.64 -22.59 -0.33
C GLU A 270 -2.38 -21.78 0.76
N ALA A 271 -1.95 -21.89 2.02
CA ALA A 271 -2.47 -21.10 3.14
C ALA A 271 -2.02 -19.61 3.12
N THR A 272 -1.16 -19.23 2.18
CA THR A 272 -0.60 -17.88 2.12
C THR A 272 -0.92 -17.20 0.80
N PHE A 273 -1.48 -15.98 0.86
CA PHE A 273 -1.71 -15.14 -0.31
C PHE A 273 -1.41 -13.67 -0.01
N TRP A 274 -1.17 -12.88 -1.06
CA TRP A 274 -0.78 -11.49 -0.93
C TRP A 274 -1.22 -10.64 -2.12
N ASN A 275 -1.26 -9.31 -1.93
CA ASN A 275 -1.39 -8.33 -3.00
C ASN A 275 -0.73 -7.01 -2.61
N GLU A 276 -0.13 -6.37 -3.60
CA GLU A 276 0.31 -4.98 -3.52
C GLU A 276 -0.82 -4.02 -3.86
N HIS A 277 -0.69 -2.75 -3.42
CA HIS A 277 -1.65 -1.68 -3.71
C HIS A 277 -0.99 -0.31 -3.99
N ASN A 278 0.35 -0.25 -4.00
CA ASN A 278 1.14 0.89 -4.46
C ASN A 278 2.16 0.41 -5.49
N PHE A 279 1.71 0.14 -6.69
CA PHE A 279 2.59 -0.44 -7.72
C PHE A 279 2.18 -0.01 -9.13
N VAL A 280 2.97 -0.43 -10.12
CA VAL A 280 2.69 -0.27 -11.53
C VAL A 280 2.71 -1.63 -12.21
N PHE A 281 1.73 -1.88 -13.07
CA PHE A 281 1.55 -3.14 -13.79
C PHE A 281 1.69 -2.87 -15.29
N ARG A 282 2.47 -3.69 -15.97
CA ARG A 282 2.64 -3.61 -17.42
C ARG A 282 1.58 -4.46 -18.11
N LYS A 283 0.86 -3.85 -19.02
CA LYS A 283 -0.08 -4.51 -19.93
C LYS A 283 0.45 -4.36 -21.34
N PRO A 284 0.98 -5.42 -21.94
CA PRO A 284 1.44 -5.36 -23.33
C PRO A 284 0.30 -4.98 -24.27
N SER A 285 0.62 -4.32 -25.38
CA SER A 285 -0.32 -4.06 -26.46
C SER A 285 -0.89 -5.40 -26.99
N GLU A 286 -2.21 -5.45 -27.19
CA GLU A 286 -2.93 -6.70 -27.52
C GLU A 286 -2.44 -7.37 -28.82
N ASP A 287 -2.05 -6.58 -29.80
CA ASP A 287 -1.56 -7.04 -31.10
C ASP A 287 -0.05 -6.84 -31.30
N GLY A 288 0.64 -6.33 -30.28
CA GLY A 288 2.07 -6.03 -30.31
C GLY A 288 2.46 -4.85 -31.22
N SER A 289 1.50 -4.11 -31.77
CA SER A 289 1.74 -3.00 -32.68
C SER A 289 1.72 -1.63 -32.02
N GLY A 290 1.06 -1.51 -30.86
CA GLY A 290 0.94 -0.30 -30.07
C GLY A 290 1.94 -0.23 -28.91
N PRO A 291 1.98 0.90 -28.20
CA PRO A 291 2.81 1.04 -27.01
C PRO A 291 2.25 0.17 -25.86
N ASP A 292 3.14 -0.30 -25.01
CA ASP A 292 2.72 -0.94 -23.75
C ASP A 292 2.01 0.08 -22.84
N LEU A 293 1.01 -0.43 -22.14
CA LEU A 293 0.29 0.32 -21.12
C LEU A 293 0.88 0.04 -19.74
N PHE A 294 1.02 1.08 -18.94
CA PHE A 294 1.47 1.01 -17.56
C PHE A 294 0.35 1.47 -16.64
N VAL A 295 -0.22 0.53 -15.90
CA VAL A 295 -1.33 0.79 -14.98
C VAL A 295 -0.78 1.05 -13.60
N HIS A 296 -0.89 2.28 -13.12
CA HIS A 296 -0.41 2.69 -11.80
C HIS A 296 -1.57 2.69 -10.81
N GLY A 297 -1.41 1.95 -9.72
CA GLY A 297 -2.30 1.99 -8.56
C GLY A 297 -1.61 2.64 -7.36
N LYS A 298 -2.25 3.63 -6.74
CA LYS A 298 -1.81 4.22 -5.48
C LYS A 298 -2.89 4.05 -4.42
N GLY A 299 -2.68 3.14 -3.48
CA GLY A 299 -3.73 2.74 -2.56
C GLY A 299 -4.94 2.17 -3.32
N ALA A 300 -4.69 1.28 -4.27
CA ALA A 300 -5.71 0.58 -5.04
C ALA A 300 -5.29 -0.88 -5.24
N THR A 301 -6.17 -1.80 -4.89
CA THR A 301 -5.91 -3.24 -4.93
C THR A 301 -6.18 -3.80 -6.32
N PRO A 302 -5.18 -4.42 -6.99
CA PRO A 302 -5.40 -5.05 -8.29
C PRO A 302 -6.27 -6.29 -8.14
N LEU A 303 -7.37 -6.38 -8.89
CA LEU A 303 -8.28 -7.53 -8.94
C LEU A 303 -7.86 -8.52 -10.00
N ASP A 304 -7.41 -8.03 -11.15
CA ASP A 304 -7.09 -8.83 -12.32
C ASP A 304 -5.86 -9.72 -12.08
N ASP A 305 -5.99 -11.02 -12.36
CA ASP A 305 -4.90 -11.99 -12.19
C ASP A 305 -3.74 -11.73 -13.14
N SER A 306 -3.96 -11.04 -14.27
CA SER A 306 -2.88 -10.62 -15.17
C SER A 306 -1.91 -9.62 -14.51
N TYR A 307 -2.37 -8.86 -13.51
CA TYR A 307 -1.52 -7.97 -12.71
C TYR A 307 -0.76 -8.74 -11.63
N LEU A 308 -1.30 -9.84 -11.15
CA LEU A 308 -0.75 -10.66 -10.07
C LEU A 308 -0.69 -12.14 -10.48
N PRO A 309 0.16 -12.52 -11.44
CA PRO A 309 0.23 -13.89 -11.94
C PRO A 309 0.66 -14.92 -10.88
N ASP A 310 1.24 -14.45 -9.78
CA ASP A 310 1.64 -15.24 -8.60
C ASP A 310 0.62 -15.16 -7.45
N SER A 311 -0.60 -14.66 -7.70
CA SER A 311 -1.66 -14.64 -6.71
C SER A 311 -2.29 -16.02 -6.56
N HIS A 312 -2.63 -16.35 -5.29
CA HIS A 312 -3.29 -17.61 -5.00
C HIS A 312 -4.80 -17.49 -5.21
N GLN A 313 -5.35 -18.29 -6.12
CA GLN A 313 -6.80 -18.40 -6.38
C GLN A 313 -7.52 -17.06 -6.68
N GLY A 314 -6.82 -16.03 -7.10
CA GLY A 314 -7.40 -14.71 -7.34
C GLY A 314 -7.87 -13.98 -6.09
N LEU A 315 -7.43 -14.39 -4.90
CA LEU A 315 -7.80 -13.74 -3.63
C LEU A 315 -7.02 -12.45 -3.40
N ARG A 316 -7.70 -11.42 -2.90
CA ARG A 316 -7.13 -10.12 -2.54
C ARG A 316 -7.57 -9.71 -1.14
N LEU A 317 -6.72 -8.97 -0.45
CA LEU A 317 -6.97 -8.45 0.91
C LEU A 317 -7.25 -6.95 0.84
N VAL A 318 -8.32 -6.53 1.51
CA VAL A 318 -8.70 -5.12 1.68
C VAL A 318 -8.89 -4.85 3.17
N PRO A 319 -7.85 -4.40 3.90
CA PRO A 319 -7.94 -4.05 5.30
C PRO A 319 -8.66 -2.70 5.48
N LEU A 320 -9.68 -2.64 6.31
CA LEU A 320 -10.44 -1.41 6.54
C LEU A 320 -9.83 -0.56 7.67
N ASN A 321 -9.90 -1.05 8.90
CA ASN A 321 -9.20 -0.49 10.06
C ASN A 321 -9.04 -1.57 11.13
N MET A 322 -8.39 -1.26 12.27
CA MET A 322 -8.06 -2.28 13.28
C MET A 322 -9.28 -2.90 13.99
N GLY A 323 -10.41 -2.20 14.00
CA GLY A 323 -11.66 -2.68 14.64
C GLY A 323 -12.64 -3.30 13.65
N GLN A 324 -12.30 -3.36 12.36
CA GLN A 324 -13.14 -3.90 11.30
C GLN A 324 -12.49 -5.13 10.67
N PRO A 325 -13.27 -6.03 10.05
CA PRO A 325 -12.71 -7.17 9.36
C PRO A 325 -11.80 -6.76 8.19
N ILE A 326 -10.80 -7.59 7.91
CA ILE A 326 -10.10 -7.54 6.64
C ILE A 326 -10.96 -8.31 5.63
N LEU A 327 -11.34 -7.63 4.54
CA LEU A 327 -12.10 -8.26 3.48
C LEU A 327 -11.20 -9.13 2.62
N VAL A 328 -11.67 -10.32 2.27
CA VAL A 328 -11.09 -11.16 1.22
C VAL A 328 -11.98 -11.02 0.00
N VAL A 329 -11.43 -10.50 -1.09
CA VAL A 329 -12.19 -10.16 -2.29
C VAL A 329 -11.68 -10.89 -3.51
N LYS A 330 -12.56 -11.10 -4.48
CA LYS A 330 -12.27 -11.53 -5.85
C LYS A 330 -12.86 -10.57 -6.84
N GLY A 331 -12.28 -10.50 -8.03
CA GLY A 331 -12.83 -9.69 -9.10
C GLY A 331 -12.00 -9.80 -10.38
N GLU A 332 -12.50 -9.16 -11.42
CA GLU A 332 -11.91 -9.10 -12.75
C GLU A 332 -11.95 -7.67 -13.27
N THR A 333 -11.19 -7.39 -14.31
CA THR A 333 -11.27 -6.10 -15.00
C THR A 333 -12.66 -5.92 -15.62
N SER A 334 -13.25 -4.75 -15.36
CA SER A 334 -14.53 -4.34 -15.95
C SER A 334 -14.44 -2.90 -16.48
N ALA A 335 -15.50 -2.49 -17.18
CA ALA A 335 -15.60 -1.11 -17.67
C ALA A 335 -15.66 -0.05 -16.53
N THR A 336 -15.96 -0.46 -15.31
CA THR A 336 -16.15 0.45 -14.16
C THR A 336 -14.95 0.49 -13.21
N ASN A 337 -13.98 -0.46 -13.26
CA ASN A 337 -12.96 -0.60 -12.23
C ASN A 337 -11.51 -0.59 -12.73
N LEU A 338 -11.25 -0.64 -14.03
CA LEU A 338 -9.90 -0.80 -14.61
C LEU A 338 -9.11 -1.99 -14.03
N GLY A 339 -9.78 -2.98 -13.44
CA GLY A 339 -9.16 -4.11 -12.77
C GLY A 339 -8.72 -3.85 -11.32
N PHE A 340 -9.32 -2.85 -10.64
CA PHE A 340 -8.96 -2.47 -9.26
C PHE A 340 -10.16 -2.36 -8.33
N ALA A 341 -9.87 -2.54 -7.04
CA ALA A 341 -10.73 -2.28 -5.90
C ALA A 341 -10.07 -1.26 -4.95
N PRO A 342 -10.79 -0.71 -3.96
CA PRO A 342 -10.14 0.05 -2.89
C PRO A 342 -9.12 -0.82 -2.15
N HIS A 343 -8.08 -0.19 -1.60
CA HIS A 343 -7.06 -0.92 -0.83
C HIS A 343 -7.39 -1.00 0.66
N GLY A 344 -8.36 -0.21 1.13
CA GLY A 344 -8.75 -0.11 2.52
C GLY A 344 -9.92 0.82 2.71
N ALA A 345 -10.07 1.41 3.90
CA ALA A 345 -11.13 2.39 4.14
C ALA A 345 -10.78 3.80 3.63
N GLY A 346 -9.51 4.16 3.59
CA GLY A 346 -9.09 5.53 3.30
C GLY A 346 -9.39 6.51 4.43
N ARG A 347 -9.16 7.81 4.21
CA ARG A 347 -9.32 8.87 5.21
C ARG A 347 -10.10 10.04 4.63
N ASN A 348 -10.88 10.72 5.48
CA ASN A 348 -11.54 11.98 5.11
C ASN A 348 -10.69 13.21 5.44
N MET A 349 -9.64 13.06 6.25
CA MET A 349 -8.79 14.17 6.69
C MET A 349 -7.35 13.72 6.97
N SER A 350 -6.44 14.69 7.06
CA SER A 350 -5.04 14.43 7.41
C SER A 350 -4.89 13.93 8.85
N ARG A 351 -3.79 13.17 9.13
CA ARG A 351 -3.44 12.73 10.49
C ARG A 351 -3.39 13.89 11.49
N THR A 352 -2.83 15.01 11.09
CA THR A 352 -2.71 16.19 11.96
C THR A 352 -4.07 16.80 12.30
N GLN A 353 -4.96 16.89 11.32
CA GLN A 353 -6.32 17.40 11.50
C GLN A 353 -7.12 16.45 12.42
N HIS A 354 -7.07 15.15 12.19
CA HIS A 354 -7.71 14.14 13.03
C HIS A 354 -7.26 14.25 14.49
N LYS A 355 -5.93 14.26 14.75
CA LYS A 355 -5.38 14.45 16.11
C LYS A 355 -5.89 15.71 16.78
N ARG A 356 -5.97 16.83 16.05
CA ARG A 356 -6.49 18.09 16.57
C ARG A 356 -7.97 17.98 16.97
N ILE A 357 -8.80 17.37 16.12
CA ILE A 357 -10.24 17.20 16.40
C ILE A 357 -10.44 16.28 17.60
N ARG A 358 -9.79 15.11 17.65
CA ARG A 358 -9.95 14.17 18.76
C ARG A 358 -9.48 14.75 20.10
N ARG A 359 -8.37 15.47 20.13
CA ARG A 359 -7.88 16.13 21.36
C ARG A 359 -8.73 17.32 21.79
N ALA A 360 -9.47 17.95 20.89
CA ALA A 360 -10.41 19.02 21.22
C ALA A 360 -11.62 18.51 22.04
N THR A 361 -11.90 17.21 22.09
CA THR A 361 -12.90 16.61 22.97
C THR A 361 -12.52 16.66 24.45
N GLY A 362 -11.26 16.95 24.77
CA GLY A 362 -10.73 16.95 26.14
C GLY A 362 -10.31 15.57 26.65
N MET A 363 -10.50 14.51 25.88
CA MET A 363 -10.05 13.15 26.22
C MET A 363 -8.53 13.02 26.06
N SER A 364 -7.91 12.25 26.92
CA SER A 364 -6.51 11.84 26.77
C SER A 364 -6.36 10.83 25.63
N ASP A 365 -5.14 10.70 25.09
CA ASP A 365 -4.84 9.70 24.04
C ASP A 365 -5.17 8.26 24.53
N GLN A 366 -5.05 7.99 25.84
CA GLN A 366 -5.41 6.68 26.43
C GLN A 366 -6.93 6.47 26.46
N GLU A 367 -7.71 7.46 26.88
CA GLU A 367 -9.19 7.35 26.88
C GLU A 367 -9.74 7.16 25.47
N ILE A 368 -9.20 7.87 24.48
CA ILE A 368 -9.57 7.67 23.06
C ILE A 368 -9.23 6.26 22.60
N PHE A 369 -8.04 5.76 22.96
CA PHE A 369 -7.61 4.41 22.62
C PHE A 369 -8.55 3.35 23.25
N ASP A 370 -8.84 3.47 24.53
CA ASP A 370 -9.69 2.51 25.25
C ASP A 370 -11.13 2.47 24.68
N GLU A 371 -11.67 3.65 24.30
CA GLU A 371 -12.98 3.76 23.66
C GLU A 371 -13.00 3.08 22.29
N GLU A 372 -12.01 3.39 21.43
CA GLU A 372 -12.03 2.98 20.02
C GLU A 372 -11.52 1.54 19.78
N THR A 373 -10.87 0.94 20.76
CA THR A 373 -10.35 -0.44 20.65
C THR A 373 -11.07 -1.44 21.56
N LEU A 374 -12.26 -1.06 22.08
CA LEU A 374 -13.06 -1.93 22.90
C LEU A 374 -13.38 -3.25 22.18
N GLY A 375 -13.00 -4.36 22.81
CA GLY A 375 -13.26 -5.70 22.27
C GLY A 375 -12.16 -6.28 21.39
N ILE A 376 -11.07 -5.55 21.13
CA ILE A 376 -9.89 -6.05 20.39
C ILE A 376 -8.61 -5.92 21.21
N ASP A 377 -7.64 -6.80 20.98
CA ASP A 377 -6.29 -6.71 21.57
C ASP A 377 -5.40 -5.78 20.70
N ALA A 378 -5.63 -4.47 20.85
CA ALA A 378 -4.86 -3.45 20.11
C ALA A 378 -3.56 -3.10 20.85
N ARG A 379 -2.44 -3.04 20.13
CA ARG A 379 -1.12 -2.79 20.71
C ARG A 379 -0.31 -1.79 19.88
N PHE A 380 0.43 -0.93 20.55
CA PHE A 380 1.45 -0.10 19.94
C PHE A 380 2.84 -0.56 20.34
N PHE A 381 3.66 -0.98 19.36
CA PHE A 381 4.96 -1.62 19.59
C PHE A 381 5.95 -0.70 20.35
N SER A 382 5.93 0.60 20.06
CA SER A 382 6.75 1.58 20.77
C SER A 382 6.27 1.89 22.21
N GLY A 383 5.04 1.44 22.54
CA GLY A 383 4.33 1.74 23.78
C GLY A 383 3.77 3.17 23.85
N GLY A 384 3.88 3.96 22.79
CA GLY A 384 3.23 5.27 22.65
C GLY A 384 2.03 5.18 21.70
N ILE A 385 0.86 5.63 22.17
CA ILE A 385 -0.37 5.60 21.37
C ILE A 385 -0.27 6.60 20.20
N ASP A 386 -0.65 6.17 19.02
CA ASP A 386 -0.87 7.05 17.87
C ASP A 386 -2.36 7.09 17.51
N ILE A 387 -3.08 8.06 18.07
CA ILE A 387 -4.53 8.21 17.83
C ILE A 387 -4.89 8.46 16.37
N SER A 388 -3.94 8.83 15.50
CA SER A 388 -4.22 8.98 14.08
C SER A 388 -4.27 7.66 13.31
N GLU A 389 -4.03 6.54 13.96
CA GLU A 389 -4.16 5.20 13.40
C GLU A 389 -5.32 4.41 14.03
N LEU A 390 -6.12 5.02 14.90
CA LEU A 390 -7.32 4.44 15.48
C LEU A 390 -8.50 4.45 14.49
N PRO A 391 -9.55 3.64 14.71
CA PRO A 391 -10.69 3.48 13.80
C PRO A 391 -11.30 4.78 13.29
N SER A 392 -11.50 5.78 14.14
CA SER A 392 -12.10 7.08 13.77
C SER A 392 -11.27 7.92 12.79
N ALA A 393 -10.01 7.55 12.56
CA ALA A 393 -9.16 8.21 11.57
C ALA A 393 -9.48 7.82 10.12
N TYR A 394 -10.29 6.79 9.92
CA TYR A 394 -10.63 6.20 8.64
C TYR A 394 -12.07 6.48 8.25
N LYS A 395 -12.39 6.37 6.95
CA LYS A 395 -13.77 6.46 6.46
C LYS A 395 -14.63 5.35 7.03
N ASN A 396 -15.94 5.54 6.99
CA ASN A 396 -16.90 4.53 7.41
C ASN A 396 -16.74 3.25 6.55
N ALA A 397 -16.44 2.14 7.22
CA ALA A 397 -16.16 0.86 6.57
C ALA A 397 -17.39 0.30 5.82
N ASP A 398 -18.60 0.53 6.34
CA ASP A 398 -19.82 0.04 5.71
C ASP A 398 -20.14 0.83 4.43
N GLN A 399 -19.91 2.15 4.45
CA GLN A 399 -20.05 2.97 3.24
C GLN A 399 -19.06 2.54 2.15
N VAL A 400 -17.80 2.26 2.51
CA VAL A 400 -16.81 1.76 1.54
C VAL A 400 -17.26 0.44 0.92
N GLN A 401 -17.75 -0.51 1.72
CA GLN A 401 -18.26 -1.80 1.23
C GLN A 401 -19.50 -1.63 0.35
N GLN A 402 -20.45 -0.80 0.75
CA GLN A 402 -21.65 -0.49 -0.07
C GLN A 402 -21.28 0.11 -1.43
N GLN A 403 -20.29 1.00 -1.46
CA GLN A 403 -19.81 1.59 -2.72
C GLN A 403 -19.01 0.58 -3.55
N MET A 404 -18.26 -0.34 -2.94
CA MET A 404 -17.63 -1.45 -3.65
C MET A 404 -18.68 -2.28 -4.41
N GLU A 405 -19.78 -2.62 -3.76
CA GLU A 405 -20.88 -3.36 -4.37
C GLU A 405 -21.57 -2.54 -5.47
N ALA A 406 -21.94 -1.28 -5.17
CA ALA A 406 -22.66 -0.42 -6.09
C ALA A 406 -21.89 -0.13 -7.39
N PHE A 407 -20.57 -0.02 -7.34
CA PHE A 407 -19.71 0.25 -8.48
C PHE A 407 -19.07 -1.01 -9.10
N GLY A 408 -19.36 -2.21 -8.57
CA GLY A 408 -18.80 -3.47 -9.07
C GLY A 408 -17.29 -3.58 -8.92
N LEU A 409 -16.76 -3.18 -7.76
CA LEU A 409 -15.34 -3.14 -7.45
C LEU A 409 -14.85 -4.43 -6.76
N GLY A 410 -15.33 -5.57 -7.20
CA GLY A 410 -15.02 -6.88 -6.65
C GLY A 410 -16.12 -7.43 -5.75
N THR A 411 -16.01 -8.72 -5.43
CA THR A 411 -16.94 -9.47 -4.58
C THR A 411 -16.24 -9.89 -3.30
N VAL A 412 -16.82 -9.58 -2.15
CA VAL A 412 -16.35 -10.08 -0.85
C VAL A 412 -16.69 -11.57 -0.75
N VAL A 413 -15.68 -12.41 -0.63
CA VAL A 413 -15.81 -13.87 -0.55
C VAL A 413 -15.56 -14.42 0.85
N ASP A 414 -14.86 -13.65 1.71
CA ASP A 414 -14.64 -13.97 3.12
C ASP A 414 -14.34 -12.71 3.92
N ARG A 415 -14.41 -12.79 5.23
CA ARG A 415 -14.01 -11.74 6.18
C ARG A 415 -13.13 -12.35 7.27
N ILE A 416 -12.01 -11.69 7.56
CA ILE A 416 -11.14 -12.05 8.67
C ILE A 416 -11.50 -11.11 9.83
N GLN A 417 -12.27 -11.63 10.79
CA GLN A 417 -12.77 -10.88 11.94
C GLN A 417 -11.63 -10.52 12.90
N PRO A 418 -11.57 -9.28 13.43
CA PRO A 418 -10.46 -8.83 14.25
C PRO A 418 -10.43 -9.52 15.61
N TYR A 419 -9.31 -10.13 15.96
CA TYR A 419 -8.95 -10.43 17.34
C TYR A 419 -8.04 -9.34 17.91
N GLY A 420 -7.01 -8.93 17.17
CA GLY A 420 -6.08 -7.91 17.61
C GLY A 420 -5.13 -7.40 16.53
N CYS A 421 -4.50 -6.27 16.84
CA CYS A 421 -3.65 -5.57 15.90
C CYS A 421 -2.43 -4.97 16.63
N ILE A 422 -1.26 -5.01 15.98
CA ILE A 422 -0.04 -4.35 16.45
C ILE A 422 0.37 -3.30 15.41
N MET A 423 0.53 -2.06 15.86
CA MET A 423 1.03 -0.95 15.05
C MET A 423 2.32 -0.39 15.62
N ALA A 424 3.01 0.46 14.87
CA ALA A 424 4.27 1.05 15.31
C ALA A 424 4.09 1.92 16.58
N GLY A 425 3.09 2.76 16.57
CA GLY A 425 2.86 3.78 17.61
C GLY A 425 3.77 4.99 17.52
N SER A 426 3.50 6.00 18.33
CA SER A 426 4.34 7.18 18.46
C SER A 426 5.54 6.87 19.38
N PRO A 427 6.73 7.45 19.13
CA PRO A 427 7.80 7.38 20.11
C PRO A 427 7.29 7.96 21.45
N LYS A 428 7.53 7.25 22.56
CA LYS A 428 7.23 7.82 23.89
C LYS A 428 7.94 9.17 23.96
N SER A 429 7.20 10.23 24.26
CA SER A 429 7.79 11.52 24.59
C SER A 429 8.70 11.26 25.81
N VAL A 430 10.00 11.45 25.62
CA VAL A 430 10.89 11.61 26.77
C VAL A 430 10.38 12.87 27.43
N GLU A 431 9.66 12.74 28.52
CA GLU A 431 9.39 13.85 29.41
C GLU A 431 10.77 14.44 29.78
N ARG A 432 11.16 15.48 29.06
CA ARG A 432 12.22 16.35 29.51
C ARG A 432 11.67 16.97 30.76
N ASN A 433 12.02 16.39 31.92
CA ASN A 433 11.90 17.06 33.19
C ASN A 433 12.57 18.42 33.02
N ARG A 434 11.74 19.42 32.72
CA ARG A 434 12.06 20.82 32.94
C ARG A 434 11.92 21.03 34.46
N THR A 435 12.88 20.53 35.20
CA THR A 435 13.17 21.08 36.51
C THR A 435 13.99 22.34 36.26
N ASN A 436 13.33 23.48 36.47
CA ASN A 436 13.80 24.84 36.73
C ASN A 436 15.16 25.27 36.18
#